data_4cdf4fcdfe9f641018d6ccab4159c22e
#
_entry.id   4cdf4fcdfe9f641018d6ccab4159c22e
#
_cell.length_a   1.000
_cell.length_b   1.000
_cell.length_c   1.000
_cell.angle_alpha   90.00
_cell.angle_beta   90.00
_cell.angle_gamma   90.00
#
_symmetry.space_group_name_H-M   'P 1'
#
loop_
_entity.id
_entity.type
_entity.pdbx_description
1 polymer ?
#
loop_
_entity_poly.entity_id
_entity_poly.type
_entity_poly.pdbx_seq_one_letter_code
_entity_poly.pdbx_strand_id
1 'polypeptide(L)'
;MSLAVGIIGLPNVGKSTIFNALSNGKAAAENYPFCTIDPNHGIVAVPDNRMNRINAIVSTRKIVPAFMELVDIAGLVKGASNGDGLGNQFLGHIKDVNAVVHVVRCFENDDIVHVEGGIDPQRDISIIDTELMLTDLSTVERGLSRIEKAAKSGDKEAAAKLAVFKKVADILGQGIPVRKAITDPAELKLITELHLLTSKPVLYVANVDDNAVLEDNDAVKKVRAIAASENAGCVKLCGKLE
;
A
#
# COMPACT_ATOMS: atom_id res chain seq x y z
N MET A 1 12.48 -9.69 -10.51
CA MET A 1 11.73 -8.45 -10.21
C MET A 1 11.86 -8.20 -8.71
N SER A 2 12.28 -7.02 -8.31
CA SER A 2 12.25 -6.61 -6.89
C SER A 2 10.79 -6.38 -6.47
N LEU A 3 10.47 -6.70 -5.21
CA LEU A 3 9.18 -6.36 -4.63
C LEU A 3 9.21 -4.86 -4.29
N ALA A 4 8.34 -4.08 -4.93
CA ALA A 4 8.15 -2.66 -4.63
C ALA A 4 6.95 -2.46 -3.70
N VAL A 5 7.14 -1.67 -2.63
CA VAL A 5 6.12 -1.40 -1.61
C VAL A 5 6.00 0.11 -1.42
N GLY A 6 4.79 0.64 -1.58
CA GLY A 6 4.51 2.06 -1.38
C GLY A 6 4.06 2.35 0.05
N ILE A 7 4.63 3.37 0.66
CA ILE A 7 4.19 3.86 1.98
C ILE A 7 3.15 4.96 1.74
N ILE A 8 1.92 4.74 2.22
CA ILE A 8 0.79 5.65 2.08
C ILE A 8 0.22 6.07 3.43
N GLY A 9 -0.59 7.10 3.44
CA GLY A 9 -1.31 7.60 4.62
C GLY A 9 -1.53 9.11 4.54
N LEU A 10 -2.33 9.66 5.45
CA LEU A 10 -2.58 11.10 5.53
C LEU A 10 -1.27 11.90 5.80
N PRO A 11 -1.25 13.20 5.57
CA PRO A 11 -0.13 14.05 6.00
C PRO A 11 0.10 13.94 7.52
N ASN A 12 1.36 14.09 7.94
CA ASN A 12 1.77 14.15 9.35
C ASN A 12 1.47 12.89 10.20
N VAL A 13 1.33 11.71 9.58
CA VAL A 13 1.15 10.43 10.28
C VAL A 13 2.48 9.71 10.57
N GLY A 14 3.63 10.25 10.09
CA GLY A 14 4.96 9.69 10.31
C GLY A 14 5.50 8.83 9.16
N LYS A 15 4.95 8.92 7.94
CA LYS A 15 5.41 8.16 6.76
C LYS A 15 6.89 8.32 6.49
N SER A 16 7.34 9.56 6.29
CA SER A 16 8.74 9.86 5.95
C SER A 16 9.70 9.53 7.11
N THR A 17 9.24 9.60 8.36
CA THR A 17 10.02 9.15 9.52
C THR A 17 10.29 7.65 9.43
N ILE A 18 9.24 6.85 9.21
CA ILE A 18 9.34 5.39 9.06
C ILE A 18 10.15 5.04 7.81
N PHE A 19 9.93 5.73 6.70
CA PHE A 19 10.72 5.53 5.48
C PHE A 19 12.21 5.77 5.73
N ASN A 20 12.56 6.87 6.38
CA ASN A 20 13.94 7.21 6.69
C ASN A 20 14.58 6.21 7.66
N ALA A 21 13.86 5.76 8.68
CA ALA A 21 14.33 4.74 9.60
C ALA A 21 14.66 3.43 8.87
N LEU A 22 13.78 2.98 7.99
CA LEU A 22 13.97 1.75 7.21
C LEU A 22 15.04 1.87 6.12
N SER A 23 15.16 3.06 5.47
CA SER A 23 16.07 3.28 4.34
C SER A 23 17.47 3.71 4.74
N ASN A 24 17.67 4.23 5.97
CA ASN A 24 18.98 4.69 6.47
C ASN A 24 20.02 3.60 6.71
N GLY A 25 19.68 2.34 6.48
CA GLY A 25 20.66 1.26 6.38
C GLY A 25 21.58 1.41 5.16
N LYS A 26 22.32 2.54 5.07
CA LYS A 26 23.16 2.96 3.94
C LYS A 26 24.12 1.89 3.39
N ALA A 27 24.44 0.87 4.16
CA ALA A 27 25.33 -0.20 3.74
C ALA A 27 24.76 -1.13 2.65
N ALA A 28 23.43 -1.12 2.44
CA ALA A 28 22.80 -1.98 1.44
C ALA A 28 22.82 -1.33 0.03
N ALA A 29 22.68 -0.02 -0.07
CA ALA A 29 22.57 0.68 -1.35
C ALA A 29 23.92 0.74 -2.13
N GLU A 30 25.08 0.82 -1.44
CA GLU A 30 26.39 0.94 -2.07
C GLU A 30 26.85 -0.33 -2.83
N ASN A 31 26.20 -1.47 -2.58
CA ASN A 31 26.58 -2.75 -3.18
C ASN A 31 25.75 -3.17 -4.41
N TYR A 32 24.81 -2.31 -4.85
CA TYR A 32 23.93 -2.63 -5.99
C TYR A 32 24.16 -1.72 -7.19
N PRO A 33 24.72 -2.26 -8.28
CA PRO A 33 24.72 -1.56 -9.56
C PRO A 33 23.28 -1.48 -10.05
N PHE A 34 22.84 -0.28 -10.47
CA PHE A 34 21.52 0.07 -11.02
C PHE A 34 20.50 0.72 -10.06
N CYS A 35 20.87 1.15 -8.86
CA CYS A 35 20.00 1.98 -8.05
C CYS A 35 20.13 3.45 -8.44
N THR A 36 19.10 4.00 -9.03
CA THR A 36 18.94 5.45 -9.14
C THR A 36 18.67 5.99 -7.73
N ILE A 37 19.46 6.96 -7.29
CA ILE A 37 19.22 7.64 -6.02
C ILE A 37 18.08 8.64 -6.28
N ASP A 38 16.84 8.17 -6.11
CA ASP A 38 15.66 9.02 -6.06
C ASP A 38 15.37 9.31 -4.58
N PRO A 39 15.14 10.53 -4.15
CA PRO A 39 14.92 10.88 -2.74
C PRO A 39 13.72 10.17 -2.09
N ASN A 40 12.80 9.66 -2.89
CA ASN A 40 11.59 8.96 -2.42
C ASN A 40 11.68 7.43 -2.58
N HIS A 41 12.83 6.89 -3.00
CA HIS A 41 13.05 5.46 -3.17
C HIS A 41 14.15 4.96 -2.25
N GLY A 42 13.84 3.91 -1.46
CA GLY A 42 14.78 3.25 -0.56
C GLY A 42 14.86 1.77 -0.88
N ILE A 43 16.06 1.18 -0.74
CA ILE A 43 16.24 -0.27 -0.88
C ILE A 43 16.53 -0.83 0.50
N VAL A 44 15.74 -1.81 0.92
CA VAL A 44 15.84 -2.45 2.22
C VAL A 44 16.12 -3.94 2.03
N ALA A 45 17.19 -4.41 2.69
CA ALA A 45 17.49 -5.84 2.75
C ALA A 45 16.47 -6.55 3.63
N VAL A 46 15.94 -7.69 3.17
CA VAL A 46 15.04 -8.53 3.96
C VAL A 46 15.88 -9.41 4.87
N PRO A 47 15.81 -9.26 6.21
CA PRO A 47 16.54 -10.09 7.15
C PRO A 47 16.09 -11.55 7.03
N ASP A 48 17.04 -12.47 6.84
CA ASP A 48 16.77 -13.90 6.80
C ASP A 48 17.85 -14.70 7.53
N ASN A 49 17.54 -15.13 8.74
CA ASN A 49 18.45 -15.91 9.58
C ASN A 49 18.84 -17.27 8.97
N ARG A 50 18.06 -17.80 8.02
CA ARG A 50 18.38 -19.05 7.32
C ARG A 50 19.67 -18.92 6.53
N MET A 51 19.93 -17.75 5.96
CA MET A 51 21.16 -17.47 5.19
C MET A 51 22.40 -17.62 6.04
N ASN A 52 22.39 -17.07 7.26
CA ASN A 52 23.51 -17.20 8.19
C ASN A 52 23.73 -18.66 8.61
N ARG A 53 22.66 -19.41 8.86
CA ARG A 53 22.72 -20.84 9.20
C ARG A 53 23.28 -21.69 8.05
N ILE A 54 22.86 -21.42 6.82
CA ILE A 54 23.39 -22.12 5.63
C ILE A 54 24.85 -21.78 5.42
N ASN A 55 25.23 -20.50 5.56
CA ASN A 55 26.63 -20.08 5.38
C ASN A 55 27.55 -20.67 6.44
N ALA A 56 27.09 -20.98 7.64
CA ALA A 56 27.84 -21.68 8.66
C ALA A 56 28.17 -23.14 8.27
N ILE A 57 27.37 -23.76 7.41
CA ILE A 57 27.56 -25.13 6.93
C ILE A 57 28.37 -25.13 5.61
N VAL A 58 28.02 -24.25 4.70
CA VAL A 58 28.66 -24.12 3.38
C VAL A 58 29.21 -22.70 3.27
N SER A 59 30.50 -22.54 3.58
CA SER A 59 31.19 -21.25 3.51
C SER A 59 31.09 -20.66 2.10
N THR A 60 30.41 -19.53 1.96
CA THR A 60 30.28 -18.80 0.70
C THR A 60 31.13 -17.53 0.73
N ARG A 61 31.58 -17.06 -0.43
CA ARG A 61 32.37 -15.82 -0.54
C ARG A 61 31.53 -14.58 -0.24
N LYS A 62 30.22 -14.63 -0.48
CA LYS A 62 29.30 -13.50 -0.31
C LYS A 62 27.89 -14.03 0.01
N ILE A 63 27.26 -13.43 1.00
CA ILE A 63 25.84 -13.62 1.29
C ILE A 63 25.07 -12.46 0.63
N VAL A 64 24.09 -12.79 -0.22
CA VAL A 64 23.25 -11.79 -0.91
C VAL A 64 21.82 -11.97 -0.41
N PRO A 65 21.30 -11.07 0.43
CA PRO A 65 19.91 -11.11 0.89
C PRO A 65 18.93 -10.77 -0.24
N ALA A 66 17.66 -11.10 -0.05
CA ALA A 66 16.58 -10.54 -0.85
C ALA A 66 16.42 -9.05 -0.51
N PHE A 67 15.92 -8.27 -1.46
CA PHE A 67 15.68 -6.84 -1.31
C PHE A 67 14.24 -6.47 -1.63
N MET A 68 13.80 -5.43 -0.97
CA MET A 68 12.52 -4.79 -1.19
C MET A 68 12.78 -3.32 -1.48
N GLU A 69 12.11 -2.79 -2.47
CA GLU A 69 12.09 -1.36 -2.78
C GLU A 69 10.96 -0.71 -1.98
N LEU A 70 11.29 0.31 -1.20
CA LEU A 70 10.32 1.16 -0.51
C LEU A 70 10.19 2.47 -1.27
N VAL A 71 8.95 2.90 -1.48
CA VAL A 71 8.63 4.18 -2.12
C VAL A 71 7.85 5.04 -1.13
N ASP A 72 8.43 6.18 -0.69
CA ASP A 72 7.69 7.16 0.11
C ASP A 72 6.76 7.94 -0.81
N ILE A 73 5.49 7.58 -0.75
CA ILE A 73 4.47 8.22 -1.55
C ILE A 73 3.91 9.41 -0.75
N ALA A 74 4.03 10.62 -1.30
CA ALA A 74 3.58 11.86 -0.65
C ALA A 74 2.16 11.70 -0.06
N GLY A 75 1.86 12.39 1.06
CA GLY A 75 0.59 12.21 1.75
C GLY A 75 -0.62 12.53 0.87
N LEU A 76 -1.56 11.60 0.82
CA LEU A 76 -2.84 11.79 0.14
C LEU A 76 -3.68 12.79 0.92
N VAL A 77 -4.18 13.79 0.23
CA VAL A 77 -5.18 14.73 0.73
C VAL A 77 -6.53 14.44 0.08
N LYS A 78 -7.60 14.74 0.77
CA LYS A 78 -8.97 14.63 0.26
C LYS A 78 -9.13 15.39 -1.06
N GLY A 79 -9.74 14.75 -2.07
CA GLY A 79 -9.92 15.34 -3.40
C GLY A 79 -8.80 15.04 -4.40
N ALA A 80 -7.83 14.19 -4.06
CA ALA A 80 -6.74 13.81 -4.96
C ALA A 80 -7.24 13.10 -6.23
N SER A 81 -8.38 12.41 -6.18
CA SER A 81 -9.03 11.75 -7.32
C SER A 81 -9.64 12.73 -8.33
N ASN A 82 -9.89 14.00 -7.94
CA ASN A 82 -10.52 15.01 -8.81
C ASN A 82 -9.57 15.67 -9.83
N GLY A 83 -8.29 15.24 -9.88
CA GLY A 83 -7.41 15.56 -11.00
C GLY A 83 -6.52 16.78 -10.86
N ASP A 84 -6.41 17.41 -9.70
CA ASP A 84 -5.48 18.51 -9.48
C ASP A 84 -4.03 17.98 -9.32
N GLY A 85 -3.27 18.08 -10.40
CA GLY A 85 -1.82 17.87 -10.58
C GLY A 85 -1.07 16.89 -9.67
N LEU A 86 -0.95 17.19 -8.37
CA LEU A 86 -0.23 16.38 -7.38
C LEU A 86 -0.94 15.06 -7.06
N GLY A 87 -2.29 15.04 -7.08
CA GLY A 87 -3.06 13.82 -6.82
C GLY A 87 -2.84 12.74 -7.87
N ASN A 88 -2.75 13.12 -9.14
CA ASN A 88 -2.49 12.17 -10.24
C ASN A 88 -1.09 11.55 -10.18
N GLN A 89 -0.07 12.29 -9.76
CA GLN A 89 1.28 11.77 -9.56
C GLN A 89 1.30 10.74 -8.41
N PHE A 90 0.66 11.06 -7.29
CA PHE A 90 0.50 10.15 -6.17
C PHE A 90 -0.16 8.81 -6.57
N LEU A 91 -1.28 8.88 -7.28
CA LEU A 91 -1.99 7.69 -7.75
C LEU A 91 -1.18 6.88 -8.77
N GLY A 92 -0.33 7.56 -9.56
CA GLY A 92 0.64 6.93 -10.45
C GLY A 92 1.65 6.09 -9.68
N HIS A 93 2.28 6.63 -8.65
CA HIS A 93 3.24 5.91 -7.82
C HIS A 93 2.63 4.67 -7.13
N ILE A 94 1.37 4.75 -6.69
CA ILE A 94 0.70 3.55 -6.13
C ILE A 94 0.47 2.49 -7.21
N LYS A 95 0.25 2.84 -8.47
CA LYS A 95 0.09 1.86 -9.56
C LYS A 95 1.33 1.00 -9.75
N ASP A 96 2.50 1.59 -9.61
CA ASP A 96 3.78 0.97 -9.92
C ASP A 96 4.27 0.01 -8.82
N VAL A 97 3.77 0.11 -7.60
CA VAL A 97 4.16 -0.78 -6.49
C VAL A 97 3.31 -2.07 -6.45
N ASN A 98 3.85 -3.12 -5.82
CA ASN A 98 3.20 -4.43 -5.70
C ASN A 98 2.28 -4.54 -4.48
N ALA A 99 2.58 -3.80 -3.42
CA ALA A 99 1.85 -3.77 -2.15
C ALA A 99 1.92 -2.38 -1.53
N VAL A 100 1.08 -2.11 -0.54
CA VAL A 100 1.09 -0.84 0.18
C VAL A 100 1.24 -1.04 1.68
N VAL A 101 2.01 -0.15 2.31
CA VAL A 101 2.09 0.02 3.75
C VAL A 101 1.27 1.25 4.10
N HIS A 102 0.15 1.06 4.79
CA HIS A 102 -0.74 2.14 5.18
C HIS A 102 -0.42 2.59 6.61
N VAL A 103 0.26 3.72 6.74
CA VAL A 103 0.62 4.31 8.03
C VAL A 103 -0.55 5.10 8.58
N VAL A 104 -0.95 4.74 9.80
CA VAL A 104 -2.09 5.33 10.51
C VAL A 104 -1.59 5.96 11.81
N ARG A 105 -1.95 7.21 12.06
CA ARG A 105 -1.59 7.91 13.29
C ARG A 105 -2.42 7.39 14.46
N CYS A 106 -1.73 6.89 15.48
CA CYS A 106 -2.31 6.38 16.72
C CYS A 106 -1.68 7.03 17.97
N PHE A 107 -1.10 8.24 17.81
CA PHE A 107 -0.45 9.02 18.86
C PHE A 107 -1.02 10.43 18.95
N GLU A 108 -1.10 10.98 20.14
CA GLU A 108 -1.41 12.39 20.37
C GLU A 108 -0.13 13.23 20.39
N ASN A 109 -0.17 14.38 19.73
CA ASN A 109 0.92 15.36 19.79
C ASN A 109 0.36 16.72 19.35
N ASP A 110 0.36 17.67 20.27
CA ASP A 110 -0.18 19.02 20.08
C ASP A 110 0.68 19.86 19.11
N ASP A 111 1.98 19.55 18.99
CA ASP A 111 2.90 20.24 18.09
C ASP A 111 2.74 19.78 16.61
N ILE A 112 2.06 18.66 16.37
CA ILE A 112 1.86 18.09 15.04
C ILE A 112 0.38 18.17 14.66
N VAL A 113 0.04 19.12 13.81
CA VAL A 113 -1.34 19.32 13.34
C VAL A 113 -1.86 18.07 12.63
N HIS A 114 -3.03 17.58 13.07
CA HIS A 114 -3.79 16.56 12.35
C HIS A 114 -4.72 17.24 11.33
N VAL A 115 -4.61 16.87 10.05
CA VAL A 115 -5.35 17.52 8.95
C VAL A 115 -6.88 17.41 9.09
N GLU A 116 -7.38 16.37 9.77
CA GLU A 116 -8.81 16.11 9.99
C GLU A 116 -9.27 16.38 11.45
N GLY A 117 -8.42 17.01 12.27
CA GLY A 117 -8.75 17.41 13.65
C GLY A 117 -8.95 16.22 14.60
N GLY A 118 -7.89 15.76 15.26
CA GLY A 118 -7.91 14.67 16.25
C GLY A 118 -7.73 13.27 15.64
N ILE A 119 -7.46 12.29 16.52
CA ILE A 119 -7.13 10.91 16.14
C ILE A 119 -8.41 10.11 15.92
N ASP A 120 -8.64 9.68 14.70
CA ASP A 120 -9.67 8.71 14.33
C ASP A 120 -9.17 7.78 13.22
N PRO A 121 -8.58 6.64 13.58
CA PRO A 121 -8.03 5.70 12.62
C PRO A 121 -9.03 5.20 11.57
N GLN A 122 -10.28 5.03 11.95
CA GLN A 122 -11.31 4.55 11.04
C GLN A 122 -11.63 5.60 9.97
N ARG A 123 -11.80 6.85 10.36
CA ARG A 123 -11.98 7.97 9.42
C ARG A 123 -10.77 8.12 8.51
N ASP A 124 -9.57 8.10 9.07
CA ASP A 124 -8.33 8.34 8.34
C ASP A 124 -8.08 7.26 7.28
N ILE A 125 -8.32 5.98 7.61
CA ILE A 125 -8.27 4.87 6.66
C ILE A 125 -9.36 5.04 5.59
N SER A 126 -10.59 5.37 5.98
CA SER A 126 -11.71 5.55 5.04
C SER A 126 -11.45 6.66 4.02
N ILE A 127 -10.79 7.75 4.40
CA ILE A 127 -10.44 8.84 3.49
C ILE A 127 -9.52 8.32 2.39
N ILE A 128 -8.45 7.62 2.76
CA ILE A 128 -7.49 7.04 1.82
C ILE A 128 -8.19 6.03 0.90
N ASP A 129 -8.90 5.06 1.47
CA ASP A 129 -9.59 4.04 0.69
C ASP A 129 -10.61 4.64 -0.28
N THR A 130 -11.33 5.69 0.12
CA THR A 130 -12.29 6.39 -0.76
C THR A 130 -11.60 6.98 -1.98
N GLU A 131 -10.49 7.69 -1.82
CA GLU A 131 -9.74 8.28 -2.94
C GLU A 131 -9.19 7.20 -3.89
N LEU A 132 -8.71 6.08 -3.35
CA LEU A 132 -8.24 4.95 -4.15
C LEU A 132 -9.40 4.29 -4.91
N MET A 133 -10.55 4.09 -4.27
CA MET A 133 -11.73 3.50 -4.89
C MET A 133 -12.32 4.37 -6.01
N LEU A 134 -12.37 5.68 -5.83
CA LEU A 134 -12.83 6.61 -6.88
C LEU A 134 -11.94 6.53 -8.13
N THR A 135 -10.63 6.44 -7.92
CA THR A 135 -9.66 6.25 -9.02
C THR A 135 -9.85 4.91 -9.73
N ASP A 136 -10.04 3.85 -8.96
CA ASP A 136 -10.28 2.52 -9.49
C ASP A 136 -11.59 2.46 -10.26
N LEU A 137 -12.66 3.05 -9.75
CA LEU A 137 -13.96 3.12 -10.41
C LEU A 137 -13.83 3.77 -11.79
N SER A 138 -13.16 4.91 -11.88
CA SER A 138 -12.89 5.59 -13.16
C SER A 138 -12.06 4.71 -14.12
N THR A 139 -11.14 3.90 -13.58
CA THR A 139 -10.34 2.96 -14.39
C THR A 139 -11.19 1.80 -14.91
N VAL A 140 -12.05 1.24 -14.07
CA VAL A 140 -12.99 0.16 -14.42
C VAL A 140 -14.00 0.63 -15.47
N GLU A 141 -14.58 1.82 -15.32
CA GLU A 141 -15.53 2.39 -16.29
C GLU A 141 -14.91 2.55 -17.69
N ARG A 142 -13.66 3.02 -17.75
CA ARG A 142 -12.91 3.07 -19.01
C ARG A 142 -12.66 1.67 -19.58
N GLY A 143 -12.34 0.69 -18.72
CA GLY A 143 -12.20 -0.72 -19.10
C GLY A 143 -13.50 -1.30 -19.66
N LEU A 144 -14.62 -1.06 -18.99
CA LEU A 144 -15.96 -1.48 -19.45
C LEU A 144 -16.27 -0.94 -20.84
N SER A 145 -16.07 0.34 -21.07
CA SER A 145 -16.32 0.99 -22.37
C SER A 145 -15.52 0.38 -23.51
N ARG A 146 -14.31 -0.08 -23.23
CA ARG A 146 -13.44 -0.73 -24.24
C ARG A 146 -13.88 -2.16 -24.55
N ILE A 147 -14.24 -2.94 -23.50
CA ILE A 147 -14.47 -4.39 -23.66
C ILE A 147 -15.88 -4.71 -24.15
N GLU A 148 -16.87 -3.80 -23.95
CA GLU A 148 -18.25 -4.04 -24.35
C GLU A 148 -18.43 -4.36 -25.83
N LYS A 149 -17.66 -3.72 -26.71
CA LYS A 149 -17.73 -3.96 -28.15
C LYS A 149 -17.26 -5.36 -28.50
N ALA A 150 -16.14 -5.82 -27.92
CA ALA A 150 -15.60 -7.15 -28.12
C ALA A 150 -16.52 -8.24 -27.57
N ALA A 151 -17.08 -8.04 -26.37
CA ALA A 151 -18.04 -8.96 -25.76
C ALA A 151 -19.32 -9.12 -26.63
N LYS A 152 -19.83 -8.03 -27.23
CA LYS A 152 -20.99 -8.08 -28.14
C LYS A 152 -20.71 -8.80 -29.45
N SER A 153 -19.45 -8.90 -29.89
CA SER A 153 -19.05 -9.64 -31.09
C SER A 153 -18.88 -11.15 -30.88
N GLY A 154 -19.18 -11.68 -29.71
CA GLY A 154 -19.13 -13.11 -29.39
C GLY A 154 -17.81 -13.61 -28.82
N ASP A 155 -16.89 -12.73 -28.47
CA ASP A 155 -15.64 -13.08 -27.79
C ASP A 155 -15.94 -13.54 -26.35
N LYS A 156 -15.68 -14.83 -26.08
CA LYS A 156 -15.95 -15.45 -24.78
C LYS A 156 -15.06 -14.90 -23.65
N GLU A 157 -13.82 -14.59 -23.94
CA GLU A 157 -12.89 -14.00 -22.96
C GLU A 157 -13.33 -12.57 -22.59
N ALA A 158 -13.67 -11.77 -23.61
CA ALA A 158 -14.21 -10.45 -23.39
C ALA A 158 -15.52 -10.46 -22.60
N ALA A 159 -16.39 -11.44 -22.83
CA ALA A 159 -17.63 -11.60 -22.07
C ALA A 159 -17.37 -11.94 -20.58
N ALA A 160 -16.39 -12.83 -20.32
CA ALA A 160 -15.97 -13.13 -18.95
C ALA A 160 -15.38 -11.92 -18.21
N LYS A 161 -14.47 -11.18 -18.87
CA LYS A 161 -13.91 -9.93 -18.33
C LYS A 161 -15.01 -8.89 -18.06
N LEU A 162 -15.94 -8.73 -18.99
CA LEU A 162 -17.06 -7.78 -18.85
C LEU A 162 -17.89 -8.06 -17.59
N ALA A 163 -18.19 -9.33 -17.31
CA ALA A 163 -18.94 -9.74 -16.12
C ALA A 163 -18.19 -9.36 -14.84
N VAL A 164 -16.88 -9.64 -14.78
CA VAL A 164 -16.06 -9.33 -13.60
C VAL A 164 -15.86 -7.81 -13.45
N PHE A 165 -15.65 -7.07 -14.52
CA PHE A 165 -15.52 -5.60 -14.46
C PHE A 165 -16.80 -4.94 -13.94
N LYS A 166 -17.99 -5.41 -14.34
CA LYS A 166 -19.26 -4.94 -13.79
C LYS A 166 -19.36 -5.23 -12.29
N LYS A 167 -19.03 -6.44 -11.87
CA LYS A 167 -19.00 -6.82 -10.46
C LYS A 167 -18.06 -5.91 -9.66
N VAL A 168 -16.87 -5.60 -10.18
CA VAL A 168 -15.91 -4.69 -9.54
C VAL A 168 -16.46 -3.27 -9.46
N ALA A 169 -17.09 -2.75 -10.52
CA ALA A 169 -17.71 -1.43 -10.49
C ALA A 169 -18.79 -1.33 -9.41
N ASP A 170 -19.66 -2.35 -9.30
CA ASP A 170 -20.70 -2.41 -8.28
C ASP A 170 -20.11 -2.43 -6.85
N ILE A 171 -19.06 -3.21 -6.61
CA ILE A 171 -18.35 -3.30 -5.33
C ILE A 171 -17.75 -1.94 -4.95
N LEU A 172 -17.03 -1.30 -5.88
CA LEU A 172 -16.43 0.02 -5.67
C LEU A 172 -17.51 1.09 -5.43
N GLY A 173 -18.64 1.03 -6.18
CA GLY A 173 -19.79 1.90 -5.98
C GLY A 173 -20.45 1.78 -4.60
N GLN A 174 -20.31 0.64 -3.95
CA GLN A 174 -20.76 0.40 -2.57
C GLN A 174 -19.74 0.83 -1.52
N GLY A 175 -18.58 1.39 -1.93
CA GLY A 175 -17.52 1.79 -1.01
C GLY A 175 -16.73 0.61 -0.43
N ILE A 176 -16.62 -0.49 -1.17
CA ILE A 176 -15.89 -1.69 -0.74
C ILE A 176 -14.60 -1.80 -1.58
N PRO A 177 -13.39 -1.82 -0.96
CA PRO A 177 -12.12 -2.06 -1.66
C PRO A 177 -12.11 -3.42 -2.35
N VAL A 178 -11.50 -3.50 -3.54
CA VAL A 178 -11.47 -4.73 -4.36
C VAL A 178 -10.84 -5.89 -3.60
N ARG A 179 -9.75 -5.66 -2.84
CA ARG A 179 -9.06 -6.67 -2.04
C ARG A 179 -9.95 -7.39 -1.02
N LYS A 180 -11.03 -6.72 -0.58
CA LYS A 180 -11.96 -7.24 0.42
C LYS A 180 -13.03 -8.15 -0.18
N ALA A 181 -13.39 -7.93 -1.44
CA ALA A 181 -14.54 -8.60 -2.05
C ALA A 181 -14.16 -9.59 -3.17
N ILE A 182 -13.03 -9.37 -3.87
CA ILE A 182 -12.55 -10.24 -4.94
C ILE A 182 -11.37 -11.05 -4.42
N THR A 183 -11.63 -12.31 -4.09
CA THR A 183 -10.62 -13.24 -3.55
C THR A 183 -10.37 -14.44 -4.46
N ASP A 184 -11.25 -14.69 -5.44
CA ASP A 184 -11.08 -15.78 -6.40
C ASP A 184 -9.89 -15.48 -7.35
N PRO A 185 -8.86 -16.36 -7.40
CA PRO A 185 -7.72 -16.20 -8.29
C PRO A 185 -8.09 -16.07 -9.77
N ALA A 186 -9.19 -16.70 -10.20
CA ALA A 186 -9.65 -16.60 -11.57
C ALA A 186 -10.18 -15.19 -11.88
N GLU A 187 -10.98 -14.60 -10.98
CA GLU A 187 -11.45 -13.23 -11.11
C GLU A 187 -10.29 -12.22 -11.03
N LEU A 188 -9.35 -12.40 -10.07
CA LEU A 188 -8.16 -11.55 -9.92
C LEU A 188 -7.32 -11.53 -11.21
N LYS A 189 -7.17 -12.67 -11.87
CA LYS A 189 -6.45 -12.75 -13.15
C LYS A 189 -7.11 -11.92 -14.25
N LEU A 190 -8.45 -11.87 -14.29
CA LEU A 190 -9.20 -11.12 -15.30
C LEU A 190 -9.09 -9.60 -15.11
N ILE A 191 -8.88 -9.12 -13.88
CA ILE A 191 -8.75 -7.68 -13.58
C ILE A 191 -7.29 -7.21 -13.50
N THR A 192 -6.30 -8.08 -13.64
CA THR A 192 -4.87 -7.75 -13.50
C THR A 192 -4.46 -6.61 -14.43
N GLU A 193 -4.98 -6.57 -15.66
CA GLU A 193 -4.69 -5.54 -16.65
C GLU A 193 -5.16 -4.12 -16.27
N LEU A 194 -6.07 -4.01 -15.31
CA LEU A 194 -6.58 -2.73 -14.83
C LEU A 194 -5.65 -2.07 -13.80
N HIS A 195 -4.72 -2.82 -13.22
CA HIS A 195 -3.79 -2.34 -12.19
C HIS A 195 -4.50 -1.56 -11.08
N LEU A 196 -5.60 -2.13 -10.53
CA LEU A 196 -6.43 -1.49 -9.54
C LEU A 196 -5.65 -1.27 -8.23
N LEU A 197 -5.78 -0.08 -7.66
CA LEU A 197 -5.07 0.34 -6.46
C LEU A 197 -5.57 -0.41 -5.23
N THR A 198 -6.90 -0.56 -5.13
CA THR A 198 -7.55 -1.24 -4.00
C THR A 198 -7.50 -2.76 -4.09
N SER A 199 -6.99 -3.34 -5.17
CA SER A 199 -6.72 -4.78 -5.29
C SER A 199 -5.39 -5.19 -4.68
N LYS A 200 -4.48 -4.24 -4.41
CA LYS A 200 -3.15 -4.52 -3.86
C LYS A 200 -3.22 -4.97 -2.40
N PRO A 201 -2.33 -5.90 -1.98
CA PRO A 201 -2.17 -6.24 -0.58
C PRO A 201 -1.83 -5.02 0.25
N VAL A 202 -2.39 -4.93 1.46
CA VAL A 202 -2.13 -3.85 2.41
C VAL A 202 -1.56 -4.40 3.71
N LEU A 203 -0.56 -3.69 4.26
CA LEU A 203 -0.07 -3.83 5.62
C LEU A 203 -0.38 -2.54 6.37
N TYR A 204 -1.14 -2.61 7.44
CA TYR A 204 -1.39 -1.45 8.29
C TYR A 204 -0.26 -1.26 9.29
N VAL A 205 0.19 -0.01 9.45
CA VAL A 205 1.16 0.38 10.45
C VAL A 205 0.52 1.39 11.41
N ALA A 206 0.23 0.94 12.61
CA ALA A 206 -0.25 1.80 13.69
C ALA A 206 0.96 2.51 14.31
N ASN A 207 1.17 3.78 13.94
CA ASN A 207 2.24 4.60 14.48
C ASN A 207 1.81 5.22 15.81
N VAL A 208 2.50 4.84 16.89
CA VAL A 208 2.19 5.24 18.27
C VAL A 208 3.28 6.15 18.85
N ASP A 209 3.02 6.74 20.01
CA ASP A 209 4.04 7.36 20.85
C ASP A 209 4.82 6.34 21.69
N ASP A 210 5.85 6.83 22.37
CA ASP A 210 6.76 6.04 23.20
C ASP A 210 6.00 5.29 24.32
N ASN A 211 4.92 5.87 24.86
CA ASN A 211 4.17 5.31 25.99
C ASN A 211 3.27 4.15 25.56
N ALA A 212 2.77 4.19 24.33
CA ALA A 212 1.87 3.18 23.80
C ALA A 212 2.60 2.01 23.10
N VAL A 213 3.94 1.94 23.15
CA VAL A 213 4.71 0.84 22.56
C VAL A 213 4.41 -0.50 23.22
N LEU A 214 4.30 -0.54 24.54
CA LEU A 214 4.09 -1.78 25.29
C LEU A 214 2.64 -2.27 25.23
N GLU A 215 1.67 -1.35 25.34
CA GLU A 215 0.25 -1.69 25.37
C GLU A 215 -0.50 -1.08 24.18
N ASP A 216 -1.53 -1.76 23.70
CA ASP A 216 -2.37 -1.26 22.62
C ASP A 216 -3.38 -0.24 23.17
N ASN A 217 -3.28 1.00 22.72
CA ASN A 217 -4.31 2.02 22.97
C ASN A 217 -5.56 1.74 22.09
N ASP A 218 -6.63 2.49 22.30
CA ASP A 218 -7.89 2.27 21.58
C ASP A 218 -7.79 2.56 20.08
N ALA A 219 -6.90 3.46 19.67
CA ALA A 219 -6.62 3.71 18.27
C ALA A 219 -5.98 2.48 17.60
N VAL A 220 -4.98 1.86 18.23
CA VAL A 220 -4.35 0.63 17.74
C VAL A 220 -5.34 -0.52 17.64
N LYS A 221 -6.22 -0.70 18.66
CA LYS A 221 -7.27 -1.74 18.63
C LYS A 221 -8.20 -1.56 17.43
N LYS A 222 -8.59 -0.32 17.10
CA LYS A 222 -9.41 -0.02 15.91
C LYS A 222 -8.68 -0.40 14.62
N VAL A 223 -7.40 -0.04 14.46
CA VAL A 223 -6.59 -0.41 13.28
C VAL A 223 -6.50 -1.93 13.14
N ARG A 224 -6.24 -2.66 14.24
CA ARG A 224 -6.20 -4.14 14.23
C ARG A 224 -7.53 -4.75 13.82
N ALA A 225 -8.65 -4.21 14.30
CA ALA A 225 -9.99 -4.68 13.93
C ALA A 225 -10.26 -4.49 12.43
N ILE A 226 -9.88 -3.33 11.86
CA ILE A 226 -10.00 -3.07 10.42
C ILE A 226 -9.12 -4.05 9.64
N ALA A 227 -7.85 -4.18 9.99
CA ALA A 227 -6.92 -5.10 9.34
C ALA A 227 -7.46 -6.55 9.35
N ALA A 228 -7.95 -7.01 10.50
CA ALA A 228 -8.54 -8.35 10.62
C ALA A 228 -9.78 -8.53 9.71
N SER A 229 -10.62 -7.51 9.58
CA SER A 229 -11.82 -7.56 8.71
C SER A 229 -11.46 -7.69 7.22
N GLU A 230 -10.25 -7.32 6.83
CA GLU A 230 -9.72 -7.37 5.46
C GLU A 230 -8.71 -8.50 5.24
N ASN A 231 -8.51 -9.36 6.24
CA ASN A 231 -7.45 -10.37 6.25
C ASN A 231 -6.05 -9.79 5.97
N ALA A 232 -5.82 -8.56 6.44
CA ALA A 232 -4.57 -7.82 6.30
C ALA A 232 -3.72 -7.89 7.57
N GLY A 233 -2.41 -7.71 7.42
CA GLY A 233 -1.49 -7.58 8.57
C GLY A 233 -1.61 -6.21 9.24
N CYS A 234 -1.28 -6.17 10.54
CA CYS A 234 -1.15 -4.93 11.29
C CYS A 234 0.09 -4.98 12.20
N VAL A 235 0.98 -4.01 12.06
CA VAL A 235 2.16 -3.82 12.89
C VAL A 235 1.99 -2.53 13.70
N LYS A 236 2.37 -2.56 14.97
CA LYS A 236 2.48 -1.38 15.83
C LYS A 236 3.96 -1.02 15.98
N LEU A 237 4.30 0.25 15.80
CA LEU A 237 5.65 0.77 16.03
C LEU A 237 5.58 2.25 16.45
N CYS A 238 6.67 2.73 17.02
CA CYS A 238 6.88 4.15 17.28
C CYS A 238 7.95 4.67 16.33
N GLY A 239 7.53 5.38 15.27
CA GLY A 239 8.46 5.88 14.25
C GLY A 239 9.52 6.86 14.77
N LYS A 240 9.36 7.37 16.00
CA LYS A 240 10.35 8.24 16.64
C LYS A 240 11.48 7.44 17.30
N LEU A 241 11.21 6.19 17.69
CA LEU A 241 12.19 5.30 18.35
C LEU A 241 12.99 4.46 17.36
N GLU A 242 12.48 4.25 16.14
CA GLU A 242 13.15 3.50 15.07
C GLU A 242 14.26 4.33 14.41
#